data_26dfdbfd6a1060d18f49023c1d32b8ef
#
_entry.id   26dfdbfd6a1060d18f49023c1d32b8ef
#
_cell.length_a   1.000
_cell.length_b   1.000
_cell.length_c   1.000
_cell.angle_alpha   90.00
_cell.angle_beta   90.00
_cell.angle_gamma   90.00
#
_symmetry.space_group_name_H-M   'P 1'
#
loop_
_entity.id
_entity.type
_entity.pdbx_description
1 polymer ?
#
loop_
_entity_poly.entity_id
_entity_poly.type
_entity_poly.pdbx_seq_one_letter_code
_entity_poly.pdbx_strand_id
1 'polypeptide(L)'
;MNNLFKKKKKYLYLITPSELLTKKLPLKEYLVILNEVLKTKKIKFLQLRLKNKSQTQILDALKKISFLCKKNKTIFFMNDYFNDQVLKFCDGVHLGQKDISKNKVGKILLKKKFLGI
;
A
#
# COMPACT_ATOMS: atom_id res chain seq x y z
N MET A 1 -0.50 30.22 -13.97
CA MET A 1 -0.65 29.53 -14.04
C MET A 1 -1.12 28.97 -13.73
N ASN A 2 -1.64 28.88 -13.68
CA ASN A 2 -1.65 28.13 -13.20
C ASN A 2 -1.91 26.94 -13.80
N ASN A 3 -0.98 26.40 -14.37
CA ASN A 3 -1.02 25.10 -14.99
C ASN A 3 -1.48 24.00 -14.07
N LEU A 4 -1.33 24.21 -12.78
CA LEU A 4 -1.83 23.28 -11.78
C LEU A 4 -3.33 23.13 -11.85
N PHE A 5 -4.04 24.20 -12.08
CA PHE A 5 -5.50 24.16 -12.16
C PHE A 5 -6.00 23.75 -13.54
N LYS A 6 -5.28 24.11 -14.58
CA LYS A 6 -5.64 23.74 -15.94
C LYS A 6 -5.37 22.29 -16.25
N LYS A 7 -4.30 21.74 -15.67
CA LYS A 7 -3.91 20.35 -15.87
C LYS A 7 -4.14 19.55 -14.60
N LYS A 8 -5.34 19.64 -14.05
CA LYS A 8 -5.68 18.83 -12.91
C LYS A 8 -5.46 17.37 -13.24
N LYS A 9 -4.37 16.82 -12.74
CA LYS A 9 -4.16 15.39 -12.78
C LYS A 9 -5.00 14.78 -11.68
N LYS A 10 -5.92 13.92 -12.08
CA LYS A 10 -6.67 13.11 -11.14
C LYS A 10 -5.92 11.82 -10.94
N TYR A 11 -5.65 11.49 -9.69
CA TYR A 11 -5.00 10.24 -9.34
C TYR A 11 -5.99 9.31 -8.67
N LEU A 12 -5.82 8.03 -8.90
CA LEU A 12 -6.63 7.01 -8.26
C LEU A 12 -5.87 6.46 -7.06
N TYR A 13 -6.62 6.18 -6.02
CA TYR A 13 -6.14 5.54 -4.81
C TYR A 13 -6.75 4.13 -4.79
N LEU A 14 -5.91 3.12 -4.89
CA LEU A 14 -6.36 1.74 -4.97
C LEU A 14 -6.16 1.05 -3.63
N ILE A 15 -7.21 0.37 -3.16
CA ILE A 15 -7.13 -0.48 -1.97
C ILE A 15 -7.28 -1.92 -2.44
N THR A 16 -6.42 -2.82 -1.96
CA THR A 16 -6.51 -4.22 -2.37
C THR A 16 -7.85 -4.83 -1.94
N PRO A 17 -8.43 -5.72 -2.77
CA PRO A 17 -9.73 -6.29 -2.47
C PRO A 17 -9.67 -7.28 -1.30
N SER A 18 -10.79 -7.46 -0.62
CA SER A 18 -10.89 -8.38 0.52
C SER A 18 -10.63 -9.84 0.14
N GLU A 19 -10.83 -10.19 -1.13
CA GLU A 19 -10.60 -11.53 -1.63
C GLU A 19 -9.13 -11.88 -1.82
N LEU A 20 -8.24 -10.88 -1.72
CA LEU A 20 -6.80 -11.13 -1.90
C LEU A 20 -6.28 -12.17 -0.91
N LEU A 21 -5.52 -13.14 -1.41
CA LEU A 21 -4.99 -14.28 -0.68
C LEU A 21 -6.05 -15.30 -0.27
N THR A 22 -7.22 -15.22 -0.86
CA THR A 22 -8.23 -16.28 -0.75
C THR A 22 -8.20 -17.16 -2.01
N LYS A 23 -9.01 -18.24 -2.01
CA LYS A 23 -9.13 -19.08 -3.20
C LYS A 23 -9.66 -18.33 -4.41
N LYS A 24 -10.45 -17.28 -4.17
CA LYS A 24 -11.03 -16.46 -5.25
C LYS A 24 -9.98 -15.58 -5.92
N LEU A 25 -8.95 -15.16 -5.18
CA LEU A 25 -7.92 -14.27 -5.71
C LEU A 25 -6.57 -14.59 -5.09
N PRO A 26 -5.90 -15.65 -5.58
CA PRO A 26 -4.55 -15.96 -5.14
C PRO A 26 -3.59 -14.82 -5.48
N LEU A 27 -2.53 -14.70 -4.70
CA LEU A 27 -1.55 -13.63 -4.90
C LEU A 27 -0.99 -13.61 -6.32
N LYS A 28 -0.65 -14.76 -6.86
CA LYS A 28 -0.07 -14.85 -8.20
C LYS A 28 -0.98 -14.22 -9.25
N GLU A 29 -2.27 -14.50 -9.19
CA GLU A 29 -3.24 -13.93 -10.13
C GLU A 29 -3.37 -12.42 -9.93
N TYR A 30 -3.43 -11.98 -8.66
CA TYR A 30 -3.54 -10.56 -8.37
C TYR A 30 -2.35 -9.77 -8.87
N LEU A 31 -1.14 -10.32 -8.74
CA LEU A 31 0.07 -9.64 -9.19
C LEU A 31 0.06 -9.40 -10.70
N VAL A 32 -0.47 -10.34 -11.48
CA VAL A 32 -0.61 -10.17 -12.93
C VAL A 32 -1.56 -9.00 -13.23
N ILE A 33 -2.71 -9.00 -12.59
CA ILE A 33 -3.71 -7.93 -12.76
C ILE A 33 -3.12 -6.59 -12.31
N LEU A 34 -2.51 -6.56 -11.15
CA LEU A 34 -1.95 -5.34 -10.57
C LEU A 34 -0.86 -4.75 -11.46
N ASN A 35 0.01 -5.59 -12.01
CA ASN A 35 1.05 -5.13 -12.91
C ASN A 35 0.46 -4.39 -14.12
N GLU A 36 -0.59 -4.93 -14.72
CA GLU A 36 -1.25 -4.28 -15.84
C GLU A 36 -1.89 -2.95 -15.44
N VAL A 37 -2.54 -2.93 -14.28
CA VAL A 37 -3.19 -1.72 -13.79
C VAL A 37 -2.16 -0.63 -13.48
N LEU A 38 -1.07 -0.98 -12.81
CA LEU A 38 -0.04 -0.01 -12.44
C LEU A 38 0.74 0.53 -13.64
N LYS A 39 0.83 -0.23 -14.71
CA LYS A 39 1.47 0.22 -15.95
C LYS A 39 0.77 1.42 -16.57
N THR A 40 -0.51 1.61 -16.29
CA THR A 40 -1.25 2.76 -16.82
C THR A 40 -0.75 4.09 -16.25
N LYS A 41 -0.01 4.05 -15.15
CA LYS A 41 0.50 5.23 -14.42
C LYS A 41 -0.61 6.13 -13.86
N LYS A 42 -1.83 5.61 -13.78
CA LYS A 42 -2.97 6.34 -13.22
C LYS A 42 -3.18 6.08 -11.74
N ILE A 43 -2.56 5.04 -11.20
CA ILE A 43 -2.65 4.71 -9.77
C ILE A 43 -1.49 5.38 -9.05
N LYS A 44 -1.79 6.42 -8.28
CA LYS A 44 -0.77 7.15 -7.51
C LYS A 44 -0.50 6.47 -6.18
N PHE A 45 -1.54 5.92 -5.56
CA PHE A 45 -1.45 5.32 -4.23
C PHE A 45 -2.07 3.94 -4.24
N LEU A 46 -1.41 3.00 -3.58
CA LEU A 46 -1.92 1.65 -3.36
C LEU A 46 -1.84 1.33 -1.87
N GLN A 47 -2.94 0.85 -1.30
CA GLN A 47 -2.98 0.39 0.08
C GLN A 47 -3.17 -1.12 0.11
N LEU A 48 -2.25 -1.82 0.76
CA LEU A 48 -2.38 -3.26 1.00
C LEU A 48 -3.17 -3.47 2.29
N ARG A 49 -4.34 -4.02 2.15
CA ARG A 49 -5.23 -4.31 3.27
C ARG A 49 -5.48 -5.81 3.35
N LEU A 50 -4.91 -6.43 4.37
CA LEU A 50 -5.06 -7.86 4.62
C LEU A 50 -5.58 -8.06 6.03
N LYS A 51 -6.60 -8.92 6.17
CA LYS A 51 -7.17 -9.27 7.48
C LYS A 51 -7.01 -10.77 7.70
N ASN A 52 -6.70 -11.15 8.93
CA ASN A 52 -6.65 -12.55 9.35
C ASN A 52 -5.69 -13.40 8.52
N LYS A 53 -4.52 -12.83 8.20
CA LYS A 53 -3.47 -13.54 7.48
C LYS A 53 -2.24 -13.70 8.37
N SER A 54 -1.47 -14.76 8.13
CA SER A 54 -0.24 -14.99 8.88
C SER A 54 0.81 -13.94 8.53
N GLN A 55 1.78 -13.77 9.43
CA GLN A 55 2.89 -12.87 9.17
C GLN A 55 3.64 -13.24 7.89
N THR A 56 3.83 -14.53 7.65
CA THR A 56 4.51 -15.02 6.45
C THR A 56 3.74 -14.62 5.19
N GLN A 57 2.42 -14.79 5.20
CA GLN A 57 1.57 -14.40 4.07
C GLN A 57 1.62 -12.89 3.82
N ILE A 58 1.56 -12.11 4.89
CA ILE A 58 1.62 -10.65 4.79
C ILE A 58 2.96 -10.20 4.20
N LEU A 59 4.07 -10.73 4.70
CA LEU A 59 5.39 -10.35 4.21
C LEU A 59 5.61 -10.75 2.76
N ASP A 60 5.15 -11.93 2.37
CA ASP A 60 5.27 -12.37 0.98
C ASP A 60 4.52 -11.44 0.03
N ALA A 61 3.27 -11.14 0.34
CA ALA A 61 2.46 -10.22 -0.46
C ALA A 61 3.07 -8.83 -0.47
N LEU A 62 3.48 -8.35 0.69
CA LEU A 62 4.08 -7.03 0.86
C LEU A 62 5.31 -6.83 -0.03
N LYS A 63 6.23 -7.78 -0.02
CA LYS A 63 7.46 -7.69 -0.81
C LYS A 63 7.17 -7.65 -2.30
N LYS A 64 6.29 -8.52 -2.77
CA LYS A 64 5.97 -8.63 -4.19
C LYS A 64 5.19 -7.42 -4.70
N ILE A 65 4.25 -6.94 -3.91
CA ILE A 65 3.47 -5.74 -4.25
C ILE A 65 4.37 -4.50 -4.20
N SER A 66 5.23 -4.41 -3.20
CA SER A 66 6.21 -3.32 -3.08
C SER A 66 7.08 -3.21 -4.34
N PHE A 67 7.55 -4.34 -4.83
CA PHE A 67 8.36 -4.36 -6.05
C PHE A 67 7.62 -3.75 -7.23
N LEU A 68 6.36 -4.12 -7.43
CA LEU A 68 5.54 -3.58 -8.51
C LEU A 68 5.26 -2.10 -8.34
N CYS A 69 5.02 -1.66 -7.11
CA CYS A 69 4.78 -0.25 -6.83
C CYS A 69 6.01 0.60 -7.12
N LYS A 70 7.19 0.16 -6.69
CA LYS A 70 8.44 0.86 -6.98
C LYS A 70 8.70 0.96 -8.47
N LYS A 71 8.50 -0.14 -9.18
CA LYS A 71 8.69 -0.20 -10.62
C LYS A 71 7.80 0.81 -11.35
N ASN A 72 6.61 1.05 -10.84
CA ASN A 72 5.63 1.91 -11.49
C ASN A 72 5.48 3.28 -10.81
N LYS A 73 6.33 3.59 -9.85
CA LYS A 73 6.31 4.87 -9.10
C LYS A 73 4.97 5.11 -8.38
N THR A 74 4.37 4.04 -7.89
CA THR A 74 3.15 4.09 -7.08
C THR A 74 3.54 4.14 -5.61
N ILE A 75 2.96 5.05 -4.85
CA ILE A 75 3.22 5.18 -3.41
C ILE A 75 2.44 4.08 -2.69
N PHE A 76 3.13 3.32 -1.87
CA PHE A 76 2.61 2.10 -1.28
C PHE A 76 2.39 2.24 0.22
N PHE A 77 1.15 2.00 0.66
CA PHE A 77 0.76 2.02 2.07
C PHE A 77 0.39 0.63 2.56
N MET A 78 0.81 0.32 3.80
CA MET A 78 0.32 -0.84 4.53
C MET A 78 -0.81 -0.40 5.45
N ASN A 79 -1.87 -1.21 5.56
CA ASN A 79 -3.02 -0.89 6.41
C ASN A 79 -2.88 -1.56 7.79
N ASP A 80 -2.93 -0.76 8.84
CA ASP A 80 -2.99 -1.13 10.26
C ASP A 80 -1.82 -1.95 10.81
N TYR A 81 -1.34 -2.95 10.10
CA TYR A 81 -0.27 -3.83 10.56
C TYR A 81 1.09 -3.31 10.14
N PHE A 82 1.99 -3.14 11.09
CA PHE A 82 3.36 -2.80 10.75
C PHE A 82 4.34 -3.22 11.84
N ASN A 83 5.56 -3.44 11.44
CA ASN A 83 6.73 -3.64 12.29
C ASN A 83 7.93 -3.12 11.49
N ASP A 84 9.13 -3.28 12.02
CA ASP A 84 10.32 -2.78 11.34
C ASP A 84 10.53 -3.39 9.95
N GLN A 85 10.18 -4.66 9.78
CA GLN A 85 10.26 -5.32 8.47
C GLN A 85 9.26 -4.73 7.48
N VAL A 86 8.02 -4.54 7.91
CA VAL A 86 6.97 -3.96 7.07
C VAL A 86 7.37 -2.56 6.61
N LEU A 87 7.91 -1.74 7.52
CA LEU A 87 8.31 -0.39 7.21
C LEU A 87 9.42 -0.29 6.16
N LYS A 88 10.21 -1.35 5.99
CA LYS A 88 11.24 -1.37 4.95
C LYS A 88 10.65 -1.45 3.55
N PHE A 89 9.46 -2.01 3.39
CA PHE A 89 8.87 -2.29 2.10
C PHE A 89 7.72 -1.38 1.71
N CYS A 90 7.28 -0.51 2.60
CA CYS A 90 6.18 0.42 2.29
C CYS A 90 6.66 1.86 2.41
N ASP A 91 5.95 2.76 1.73
CA ASP A 91 6.22 4.20 1.81
C ASP A 91 5.48 4.85 2.97
N GLY A 92 4.44 4.19 3.46
CA GLY A 92 3.64 4.70 4.56
C GLY A 92 2.74 3.65 5.15
N VAL A 93 2.05 4.05 6.20
CA VAL A 93 1.11 3.21 6.93
C VAL A 93 -0.19 3.96 7.09
N HIS A 94 -1.31 3.29 6.86
CA HIS A 94 -2.64 3.82 7.14
C HIS A 94 -3.17 3.15 8.41
N LEU A 95 -3.47 3.93 9.43
CA LEU A 95 -3.98 3.42 10.71
C LEU A 95 -5.46 3.69 10.85
N GLY A 96 -6.23 2.65 11.19
CA GLY A 96 -7.61 2.81 11.60
C GLY A 96 -7.68 3.48 12.97
N GLN A 97 -8.83 4.05 13.31
CA GLN A 97 -8.99 4.78 14.56
C GLN A 97 -8.64 3.97 15.81
N LYS A 98 -8.88 2.65 15.75
CA LYS A 98 -8.58 1.75 16.88
C LYS A 98 -7.09 1.50 17.05
N ASP A 99 -6.31 1.77 16.04
CA ASP A 99 -4.88 1.45 16.03
C ASP A 99 -3.99 2.65 16.28
N ILE A 100 -4.58 3.82 16.48
CA ILE A 100 -3.82 5.03 16.73
C ILE A 100 -3.29 5.02 18.16
N SER A 101 -1.97 5.18 18.29
CA SER A 101 -1.32 5.39 19.58
C SER A 101 -0.09 6.25 19.36
N LYS A 102 0.34 6.95 20.43
CA LYS A 102 1.54 7.80 20.34
C LYS A 102 2.76 6.99 19.93
N ASN A 103 2.90 5.78 20.46
CA ASN A 103 4.05 4.93 20.14
C ASN A 103 4.08 4.53 18.68
N LYS A 104 2.92 4.14 18.14
CA LYS A 104 2.82 3.76 16.73
C LYS A 104 3.08 4.94 15.81
N VAL A 105 2.44 6.07 16.09
CA VAL A 105 2.62 7.29 15.31
C VAL A 105 4.08 7.74 15.33
N GLY A 106 4.68 7.81 16.51
CA GLY A 106 6.07 8.19 16.65
C GLY A 106 7.02 7.29 15.90
N LYS A 107 6.80 5.97 15.94
CA LYS A 107 7.64 5.00 15.25
C LYS A 107 7.58 5.19 13.73
N ILE A 108 6.39 5.41 13.19
CA ILE A 108 6.20 5.64 11.77
C ILE A 108 6.93 6.92 11.34
N LEU A 109 6.78 8.00 12.10
CA LEU A 109 7.40 9.27 11.78
C LEU A 109 8.92 9.23 11.90
N LEU A 110 9.46 8.50 12.88
CA LEU A 110 10.90 8.31 13.02
C LEU A 110 11.52 7.61 11.83
N LYS A 111 10.80 6.70 11.20
CA LYS A 111 11.26 6.02 10.00
C LYS A 111 11.03 6.85 8.73
N LYS A 112 10.59 8.09 8.87
CA LYS A 112 10.32 9.01 7.75
C LYS A 112 9.32 8.43 6.75
N LYS A 113 8.29 7.75 7.28
CA LYS A 113 7.22 7.17 6.47
C LYS A 113 6.00 8.06 6.49
N PHE A 114 5.18 7.98 5.45
CA PHE A 114 3.89 8.66 5.42
C PHE A 114 2.94 8.02 6.41
N LEU A 115 2.05 8.82 6.96
CA LEU A 115 1.03 8.35 7.88
C LEU A 115 -0.34 8.75 7.36
N GLY A 116 -1.23 7.75 7.15
CA GLY A 116 -2.64 7.96 6.84
C GLY A 116 -3.50 7.54 8.03
N ILE A 117 -4.55 8.28 8.28
CA ILE A 117 -5.50 7.98 9.35
C ILE A 117 -6.92 7.99 8.82
#